data_e08eae974077cd62a226d49fa341be6d
#
_entry.id   e08eae974077cd62a226d49fa341be6d
#
_cell.length_a   1.000
_cell.length_b   1.000
_cell.length_c   1.000
_cell.angle_alpha   90.00
_cell.angle_beta   90.00
_cell.angle_gamma   90.00
#
_symmetry.space_group_name_H-M   'P 1'
#
loop_
_entity.id
_entity.type
_entity.pdbx_description
1 polymer ?
#
loop_
_entity_poly.entity_id
_entity_poly.type
_entity_poly.pdbx_seq_one_letter_code
_entity_poly.pdbx_strand_id
1 'polypeptide(L)'
;MNPSSREATLLATPGTSALQAVGTSGLAWILGTGAAVFLAQLVAVQLWVPPTRVSTVWLHGGVMQAAVLLAPIRYRRWVIAAGGAGVALALLATGEVTPLSGTVLGGATCLVIGMVSWTLGRVLDDRLTLGSLKELVRYLGVAVVGGTFAASTVFVAAAWGLGFRAPTFEVWRTFALAALLGYLTVTPTVVLLAQVATHIGQGTRLRRLEAGLLGLLLVVLSSFVFTDTTSRTLAWPAFAIAFPPLLVWAALRFQVLGAAGSLLVVTVISTLSTVQGHGPFTSSTSAANTLSLQLFILGTGLPLLTLAVVLGEQRRTLAMVESTQVQLRDFNRALITAREEEATRIARELHDDVGQRLAVVSIGLSRLRAAVSDAAPGGTGEINRLQEQLGSVARSLRELSHQLHPGALEHVGLAAALQMKCEEVRQVTGLVVQMRSGELPLIRQDVALCLYRVAQEALTNVVRHSGARSVEVVLASEHSVMRLEISDDGRGFNPGAPNHRGLGLHSLTERVRLLGGRLTVQGWPGRGTVLRATIPLRETAHA
;
A
#
# COMPACT_ATOMS: atom_id res chain seq x y z
N MET A 1 -13.77 13.18 -26.84
CA MET A 1 -12.58 13.47 -26.02
C MET A 1 -12.34 12.26 -25.10
N ASN A 2 -11.26 11.55 -25.32
CA ASN A 2 -10.97 10.19 -24.83
C ASN A 2 -10.63 10.18 -23.33
N PRO A 3 -11.29 9.41 -22.45
CA PRO A 3 -11.01 9.38 -21.01
C PRO A 3 -9.63 8.78 -20.64
N SER A 4 -8.98 8.07 -21.56
CA SER A 4 -7.72 7.37 -21.33
C SER A 4 -6.48 8.26 -21.17
N SER A 5 -6.58 9.58 -21.41
CA SER A 5 -5.44 10.50 -21.25
C SER A 5 -5.33 11.13 -19.86
N ARG A 6 -6.32 10.95 -18.97
CA ARG A 6 -6.27 11.45 -17.58
C ARG A 6 -5.69 10.45 -16.57
N GLU A 7 -5.75 9.16 -16.84
CA GLU A 7 -5.21 8.14 -15.93
C GLU A 7 -3.69 7.92 -16.08
N ALA A 8 -3.12 8.19 -17.25
CA ALA A 8 -1.67 8.10 -17.45
C ALA A 8 -0.86 9.17 -16.69
N THR A 9 -1.51 10.24 -16.21
CA THR A 9 -0.85 11.33 -15.49
C THR A 9 -0.77 11.08 -13.96
N LEU A 10 -1.45 10.07 -13.44
CA LEU A 10 -1.47 9.74 -11.99
C LEU A 10 -0.40 8.73 -11.56
N LEU A 11 0.31 8.11 -12.50
CA LEU A 11 1.43 7.18 -12.22
C LEU A 11 2.82 7.81 -12.38
N ALA A 12 2.92 9.09 -12.73
CA ALA A 12 4.16 9.83 -12.64
C ALA A 12 4.48 10.06 -11.16
N THR A 13 5.53 9.41 -10.67
CA THR A 13 6.12 9.52 -9.33
C THR A 13 6.16 10.98 -8.87
N PRO A 14 5.43 11.37 -7.78
CA PRO A 14 5.25 12.79 -7.43
C PRO A 14 6.45 13.44 -6.75
N GLY A 15 7.65 12.92 -6.91
CA GLY A 15 8.85 13.41 -6.21
C GLY A 15 9.80 14.31 -7.00
N THR A 16 9.71 14.36 -8.34
CA THR A 16 10.68 15.10 -9.17
C THR A 16 10.25 16.51 -9.52
N SER A 17 8.94 16.77 -9.59
CA SER A 17 8.44 18.07 -10.07
C SER A 17 8.41 19.17 -9.00
N ALA A 18 8.23 18.83 -7.73
CA ALA A 18 8.07 19.83 -6.66
C ALA A 18 9.39 20.50 -6.24
N LEU A 19 10.50 19.77 -6.18
CA LEU A 19 11.83 20.38 -5.90
C LEU A 19 12.43 21.06 -7.13
N GLN A 20 12.03 20.65 -8.35
CA GLN A 20 12.40 21.34 -9.59
C GLN A 20 11.52 22.57 -9.87
N ALA A 21 10.30 22.63 -9.33
CA ALA A 21 9.38 23.75 -9.49
C ALA A 21 9.67 24.92 -8.54
N VAL A 22 10.42 24.72 -7.43
CA VAL A 22 11.05 25.80 -6.71
C VAL A 22 12.27 26.21 -7.53
N GLY A 23 12.14 27.19 -8.39
CA GLY A 23 13.20 27.78 -9.22
C GLY A 23 14.32 28.43 -8.39
N THR A 24 14.86 27.69 -7.43
CA THR A 24 16.04 28.11 -6.67
C THR A 24 17.23 28.03 -7.62
N SER A 25 17.78 29.18 -7.93
CA SER A 25 19.02 29.29 -8.68
C SER A 25 20.08 28.41 -8.02
N GLY A 26 20.99 27.79 -8.80
CA GLY A 26 22.11 27.03 -8.22
C GLY A 26 22.87 27.83 -7.15
N LEU A 27 22.85 29.14 -7.25
CA LEU A 27 23.41 30.05 -6.28
C LEU A 27 22.73 29.93 -4.89
N ALA A 28 21.40 29.75 -4.83
CA ALA A 28 20.68 29.56 -3.55
C ALA A 28 21.09 28.25 -2.86
N TRP A 29 21.32 27.18 -3.61
CA TRP A 29 21.84 25.92 -3.07
C TRP A 29 23.27 26.09 -2.49
N ILE A 30 24.15 26.79 -3.22
CA ILE A 30 25.54 26.99 -2.85
C ILE A 30 25.61 27.90 -1.60
N LEU A 31 25.01 29.08 -1.65
CA LEU A 31 25.05 30.05 -0.55
C LEU A 31 24.28 29.55 0.67
N GLY A 32 23.10 28.95 0.47
CA GLY A 32 22.30 28.37 1.55
C GLY A 32 23.01 27.26 2.29
N THR A 33 23.71 26.39 1.58
CA THR A 33 24.52 25.32 2.21
C THR A 33 25.71 25.91 2.94
N GLY A 34 26.45 26.84 2.33
CA GLY A 34 27.59 27.50 2.99
C GLY A 34 27.18 28.16 4.30
N ALA A 35 26.07 28.91 4.29
CA ALA A 35 25.54 29.56 5.49
C ALA A 35 25.04 28.56 6.54
N ALA A 36 24.31 27.53 6.15
CA ALA A 36 23.82 26.51 7.07
C ALA A 36 24.95 25.73 7.74
N VAL A 37 25.97 25.35 6.97
CA VAL A 37 27.16 24.64 7.49
C VAL A 37 27.99 25.57 8.37
N PHE A 38 28.15 26.85 8.02
CA PHE A 38 28.80 27.86 8.84
C PHE A 38 28.12 27.97 10.22
N LEU A 39 26.80 28.15 10.25
CA LEU A 39 26.03 28.22 11.49
C LEU A 39 26.12 26.91 12.31
N ALA A 40 26.00 25.78 11.66
CA ALA A 40 26.11 24.48 12.31
C ALA A 40 27.51 24.27 12.92
N GLN A 41 28.56 24.77 12.28
CA GLN A 41 29.93 24.73 12.81
C GLN A 41 30.12 25.67 14.00
N LEU A 42 29.56 26.90 13.97
CA LEU A 42 29.60 27.80 15.11
C LEU A 42 28.92 27.16 16.34
N VAL A 43 27.78 26.52 16.16
CA VAL A 43 27.13 25.76 17.24
C VAL A 43 28.01 24.60 17.69
N ALA A 44 28.62 23.84 16.77
CA ALA A 44 29.48 22.70 17.10
C ALA A 44 30.71 23.11 17.93
N VAL A 45 31.27 24.31 17.72
CA VAL A 45 32.37 24.85 18.54
C VAL A 45 31.93 25.07 19.99
N GLN A 46 30.70 25.53 20.23
CA GLN A 46 30.15 25.70 21.59
C GLN A 46 29.93 24.35 22.30
N LEU A 47 29.88 23.27 21.54
CA LEU A 47 29.71 21.89 22.04
C LEU A 47 31.06 21.14 22.16
N TRP A 48 32.19 21.83 22.07
CA TRP A 48 33.51 21.26 22.25
C TRP A 48 33.74 20.82 23.69
N VAL A 49 34.24 19.62 23.82
CA VAL A 49 34.52 19.02 25.14
C VAL A 49 36.02 19.12 25.44
N PRO A 50 36.42 19.81 26.53
CA PRO A 50 37.79 19.74 26.99
C PRO A 50 38.17 18.31 27.46
N PRO A 51 39.40 17.88 27.30
CA PRO A 51 40.52 18.52 26.63
C PRO A 51 40.61 18.23 25.14
N THR A 52 39.68 17.41 24.58
CA THR A 52 39.78 16.91 23.19
C THR A 52 39.43 17.97 22.14
N ARG A 53 38.69 19.04 22.48
CA ARG A 53 38.16 20.05 21.55
C ARG A 53 37.38 19.41 20.39
N VAL A 54 36.76 18.23 20.63
CA VAL A 54 35.90 17.53 19.70
C VAL A 54 34.46 17.73 20.16
N SER A 55 33.58 18.09 19.23
CA SER A 55 32.14 18.17 19.52
C SER A 55 31.57 16.76 19.75
N THR A 56 30.58 16.66 20.62
CA THR A 56 29.86 15.39 20.89
C THR A 56 29.13 14.86 19.68
N VAL A 57 28.70 15.75 18.78
CA VAL A 57 27.96 15.44 17.54
C VAL A 57 28.51 16.24 16.37
N TRP A 58 28.74 15.62 15.24
CA TRP A 58 29.23 16.24 14.02
C TRP A 58 28.10 16.94 13.26
N LEU A 59 27.57 18.05 13.80
CA LEU A 59 26.42 18.76 13.28
C LEU A 59 26.62 19.24 11.84
N HIS A 60 27.72 19.96 11.59
CA HIS A 60 28.02 20.51 10.26
C HIS A 60 28.20 19.43 9.20
N GLY A 61 28.81 18.27 9.53
CA GLY A 61 28.94 17.13 8.63
C GLY A 61 27.59 16.54 8.24
N GLY A 62 26.69 16.38 9.22
CA GLY A 62 25.32 15.90 8.98
C GLY A 62 24.50 16.86 8.11
N VAL A 63 24.58 18.18 8.36
CA VAL A 63 23.90 19.22 7.55
C VAL A 63 24.44 19.22 6.12
N MET A 64 25.77 19.20 5.97
CA MET A 64 26.41 19.21 4.66
C MET A 64 26.08 17.96 3.85
N GLN A 65 26.11 16.77 4.48
CA GLN A 65 25.70 15.52 3.83
C GLN A 65 24.24 15.57 3.36
N ALA A 66 23.33 16.08 4.19
CA ALA A 66 21.93 16.27 3.84
C ALA A 66 21.77 17.23 2.65
N ALA A 67 22.49 18.37 2.67
CA ALA A 67 22.45 19.34 1.58
C ALA A 67 22.92 18.74 0.24
N VAL A 68 23.98 17.92 0.25
CA VAL A 68 24.49 17.26 -0.96
C VAL A 68 23.49 16.22 -1.49
N LEU A 69 22.82 15.46 -0.62
CA LEU A 69 21.79 14.49 -1.01
C LEU A 69 20.55 15.16 -1.61
N LEU A 70 20.19 16.34 -1.12
CA LEU A 70 19.04 17.12 -1.61
C LEU A 70 19.35 17.92 -2.88
N ALA A 71 20.61 18.32 -3.08
CA ALA A 71 21.02 19.15 -4.21
C ALA A 71 20.95 18.41 -5.54
N PRO A 72 20.52 19.09 -6.62
CA PRO A 72 20.63 18.56 -7.98
C PRO A 72 22.07 18.17 -8.31
N ILE A 73 22.25 17.03 -9.03
CA ILE A 73 23.57 16.43 -9.31
C ILE A 73 24.58 17.46 -9.87
N ARG A 74 24.13 18.33 -10.78
CA ARG A 74 24.94 19.39 -11.39
C ARG A 74 25.57 20.39 -10.41
N TYR A 75 24.98 20.57 -9.21
CA TYR A 75 25.43 21.53 -8.21
C TYR A 75 26.16 20.86 -7.03
N ARG A 76 26.13 19.54 -6.88
CA ARG A 76 26.69 18.83 -5.72
C ARG A 76 28.14 19.19 -5.42
N ARG A 77 29.00 19.27 -6.43
CA ARG A 77 30.40 19.68 -6.27
C ARG A 77 30.55 21.09 -5.67
N TRP A 78 29.72 22.03 -6.09
CA TRP A 78 29.74 23.39 -5.60
C TRP A 78 29.14 23.50 -4.19
N VAL A 79 28.13 22.71 -3.89
CA VAL A 79 27.55 22.58 -2.54
C VAL A 79 28.59 22.02 -1.55
N ILE A 80 29.37 21.02 -1.97
CA ILE A 80 30.48 20.48 -1.17
C ILE A 80 31.54 21.55 -0.92
N ALA A 81 31.97 22.26 -1.95
CA ALA A 81 32.96 23.33 -1.82
C ALA A 81 32.49 24.47 -0.91
N ALA A 82 31.23 24.89 -1.05
CA ALA A 82 30.64 25.94 -0.20
C ALA A 82 30.50 25.50 1.26
N GLY A 83 30.17 24.21 1.49
CA GLY A 83 30.12 23.64 2.83
C GLY A 83 31.51 23.64 3.50
N GLY A 84 32.56 23.21 2.79
CA GLY A 84 33.95 23.27 3.29
C GLY A 84 34.41 24.70 3.58
N ALA A 85 34.09 25.66 2.72
CA ALA A 85 34.34 27.08 2.97
C ALA A 85 33.58 27.57 4.22
N GLY A 86 32.33 27.14 4.41
CA GLY A 86 31.55 27.44 5.62
C GLY A 86 32.22 26.94 6.91
N VAL A 87 32.77 25.72 6.90
CA VAL A 87 33.55 25.16 8.02
C VAL A 87 34.80 26.03 8.29
N ALA A 88 35.57 26.31 7.24
CA ALA A 88 36.81 27.09 7.38
C ALA A 88 36.52 28.48 7.93
N LEU A 89 35.53 29.20 7.39
CA LEU A 89 35.13 30.54 7.84
C LEU A 89 34.62 30.55 9.28
N ALA A 90 33.83 29.55 9.68
CA ALA A 90 33.34 29.45 11.05
C ALA A 90 34.48 29.27 12.05
N LEU A 91 35.44 28.38 11.75
CA LEU A 91 36.61 28.16 12.59
C LEU A 91 37.50 29.40 12.69
N LEU A 92 37.66 30.13 11.59
CA LEU A 92 38.38 31.42 11.59
C LEU A 92 37.67 32.48 12.43
N ALA A 93 36.33 32.56 12.33
CA ALA A 93 35.54 33.53 13.08
C ALA A 93 35.59 33.31 14.60
N THR A 94 35.84 32.09 15.06
CA THR A 94 36.01 31.77 16.49
C THR A 94 37.40 32.12 17.03
N GLY A 95 38.36 32.41 16.16
CA GLY A 95 39.75 32.68 16.56
C GLY A 95 40.53 31.46 17.06
N GLU A 96 39.95 30.28 17.00
CA GLU A 96 40.53 29.05 17.55
C GLU A 96 41.58 28.40 16.63
N VAL A 97 41.64 28.82 15.36
CA VAL A 97 42.53 28.21 14.35
C VAL A 97 43.17 29.26 13.45
N THR A 98 44.34 28.93 12.89
CA THR A 98 45.00 29.74 11.86
C THR A 98 44.27 29.61 10.50
N PRO A 99 44.45 30.54 9.55
CA PRO A 99 43.88 30.41 8.21
C PRO A 99 44.28 29.11 7.51
N LEU A 100 45.48 28.64 7.66
CA LEU A 100 45.94 27.36 7.12
C LEU A 100 45.18 26.20 7.74
N SER A 101 45.03 26.17 9.06
CA SER A 101 44.31 25.10 9.75
C SER A 101 42.84 25.09 9.39
N GLY A 102 42.18 26.23 9.29
CA GLY A 102 40.77 26.33 8.86
C GLY A 102 40.56 25.79 7.45
N THR A 103 41.45 26.15 6.50
CA THR A 103 41.34 25.65 5.11
C THR A 103 41.60 24.13 5.01
N VAL A 104 42.57 23.61 5.74
CA VAL A 104 42.84 22.14 5.77
C VAL A 104 41.66 21.36 6.35
N LEU A 105 41.07 21.82 7.45
CA LEU A 105 39.92 21.16 8.07
C LEU A 105 38.65 21.29 7.20
N GLY A 106 38.44 22.41 6.55
CA GLY A 106 37.38 22.58 5.55
C GLY A 106 37.55 21.65 4.35
N GLY A 107 38.80 21.52 3.84
CA GLY A 107 39.14 20.58 2.78
C GLY A 107 38.96 19.10 3.18
N ALA A 108 39.32 18.74 4.41
CA ALA A 108 39.09 17.42 4.98
C ALA A 108 37.57 17.09 5.01
N THR A 109 36.74 18.06 5.38
CA THR A 109 35.28 17.92 5.33
C THR A 109 34.79 17.68 3.91
N CYS A 110 35.28 18.47 2.92
CA CYS A 110 34.93 18.25 1.52
C CYS A 110 35.28 16.86 1.03
N LEU A 111 36.48 16.36 1.35
CA LEU A 111 36.95 15.04 0.96
C LEU A 111 36.03 13.94 1.49
N VAL A 112 35.74 13.96 2.80
CA VAL A 112 34.91 12.94 3.45
C VAL A 112 33.48 12.96 2.90
N ILE A 113 32.84 14.11 2.87
CA ILE A 113 31.47 14.25 2.39
C ILE A 113 31.37 13.90 0.90
N GLY A 114 32.36 14.29 0.11
CA GLY A 114 32.44 13.92 -1.31
C GLY A 114 32.50 12.41 -1.52
N MET A 115 33.36 11.73 -0.76
CA MET A 115 33.53 10.28 -0.81
C MET A 115 32.26 9.53 -0.36
N VAL A 116 31.67 9.94 0.77
CA VAL A 116 30.43 9.32 1.28
C VAL A 116 29.27 9.56 0.31
N SER A 117 29.11 10.77 -0.22
CA SER A 117 28.05 11.07 -1.18
C SER A 117 28.19 10.31 -2.49
N TRP A 118 29.42 10.15 -2.99
CA TRP A 118 29.69 9.37 -4.19
C TRP A 118 29.36 7.88 -3.99
N THR A 119 29.72 7.31 -2.84
CA THR A 119 29.41 5.91 -2.51
C THR A 119 27.90 5.72 -2.31
N LEU A 120 27.23 6.64 -1.60
CA LEU A 120 25.78 6.59 -1.40
C LEU A 120 25.03 6.69 -2.73
N GLY A 121 25.45 7.58 -3.65
CA GLY A 121 24.83 7.69 -4.96
C GLY A 121 24.92 6.42 -5.82
N ARG A 122 25.91 5.57 -5.56
CA ARG A 122 26.02 4.25 -6.23
C ARG A 122 25.19 3.15 -5.56
N VAL A 123 24.89 3.29 -4.27
CA VAL A 123 24.25 2.26 -3.45
C VAL A 123 22.75 2.53 -3.25
N LEU A 124 22.32 3.79 -3.26
CA LEU A 124 20.97 4.24 -2.89
C LEU A 124 20.18 4.92 -4.04
N ASP A 125 20.50 4.64 -5.30
CA ASP A 125 19.78 5.23 -6.45
C ASP A 125 19.54 6.74 -6.34
N ASP A 126 20.53 7.49 -5.84
CA ASP A 126 20.57 8.96 -5.66
C ASP A 126 19.54 9.60 -4.71
N ARG A 127 18.68 8.85 -4.03
CA ARG A 127 17.70 9.39 -3.08
C ARG A 127 17.67 8.63 -1.77
N LEU A 128 17.80 9.37 -0.69
CA LEU A 128 17.59 8.84 0.66
C LEU A 128 16.13 9.06 1.06
N THR A 129 15.31 8.00 1.03
CA THR A 129 13.92 8.04 1.48
C THR A 129 13.73 7.35 2.82
N LEU A 130 14.65 6.47 3.19
CA LEU A 130 14.55 5.59 4.37
C LEU A 130 13.20 4.88 4.42
N GLY A 131 12.74 4.46 3.24
CA GLY A 131 11.42 3.86 3.05
C GLY A 131 11.37 2.36 3.32
N SER A 132 12.53 1.69 3.37
CA SER A 132 12.64 0.26 3.59
C SER A 132 13.82 -0.10 4.48
N LEU A 133 13.75 -1.27 5.12
CA LEU A 133 14.85 -1.78 5.95
C LEU A 133 16.14 -1.97 5.13
N LYS A 134 16.00 -2.40 3.87
CA LYS A 134 17.16 -2.56 2.96
C LYS A 134 17.87 -1.23 2.70
N GLU A 135 17.12 -0.16 2.49
CA GLU A 135 17.67 1.19 2.30
C GLU A 135 18.35 1.70 3.58
N LEU A 136 17.71 1.49 4.74
CA LEU A 136 18.30 1.84 6.03
C LEU A 136 19.63 1.10 6.25
N VAL A 137 19.71 -0.20 6.02
CA VAL A 137 20.93 -1.01 6.18
C VAL A 137 22.04 -0.52 5.25
N ARG A 138 21.73 -0.20 3.99
CA ARG A 138 22.70 0.37 3.05
C ARG A 138 23.20 1.75 3.50
N TYR A 139 22.30 2.61 3.96
CA TYR A 139 22.65 3.91 4.51
C TYR A 139 23.54 3.77 5.75
N LEU A 140 23.19 2.91 6.69
CA LEU A 140 23.99 2.64 7.89
C LEU A 140 25.36 2.09 7.53
N GLY A 141 25.47 1.17 6.58
CA GLY A 141 26.74 0.60 6.15
C GLY A 141 27.68 1.65 5.51
N VAL A 142 27.16 2.45 4.59
CA VAL A 142 27.96 3.41 3.81
C VAL A 142 28.21 4.70 4.59
N ALA A 143 27.13 5.40 5.04
CA ALA A 143 27.29 6.70 5.67
C ALA A 143 27.67 6.60 7.13
N VAL A 144 26.99 5.72 7.89
CA VAL A 144 27.21 5.66 9.34
C VAL A 144 28.50 4.91 9.68
N VAL A 145 28.75 3.74 9.09
CA VAL A 145 29.99 2.98 9.37
C VAL A 145 31.14 3.49 8.49
N GLY A 146 31.02 3.41 7.17
CA GLY A 146 32.08 3.79 6.24
C GLY A 146 32.44 5.28 6.32
N GLY A 147 31.43 6.15 6.34
CA GLY A 147 31.62 7.60 6.46
C GLY A 147 32.25 8.00 7.79
N THR A 148 31.83 7.37 8.89
CA THR A 148 32.41 7.60 10.22
C THR A 148 33.87 7.22 10.29
N PHE A 149 34.23 6.04 9.78
CA PHE A 149 35.63 5.58 9.74
C PHE A 149 36.49 6.53 8.91
N ALA A 150 36.03 6.91 7.73
CA ALA A 150 36.73 7.85 6.87
C ALA A 150 36.87 9.23 7.53
N ALA A 151 35.79 9.78 8.10
CA ALA A 151 35.80 11.07 8.78
C ALA A 151 36.81 11.10 9.93
N SER A 152 36.73 10.13 10.83
CA SER A 152 37.63 10.08 11.99
C SER A 152 39.09 9.95 11.59
N THR A 153 39.39 9.12 10.60
CA THR A 153 40.76 8.90 10.13
C THR A 153 41.31 10.18 9.44
N VAL A 154 40.57 10.77 8.55
CA VAL A 154 40.96 12.00 7.81
C VAL A 154 41.15 13.18 8.77
N PHE A 155 40.22 13.40 9.70
CA PHE A 155 40.28 14.53 10.62
C PHE A 155 41.40 14.36 11.67
N VAL A 156 41.60 13.17 12.21
CA VAL A 156 42.69 12.91 13.16
C VAL A 156 44.06 13.09 12.48
N ALA A 157 44.21 12.59 11.23
CA ALA A 157 45.41 12.79 10.44
C ALA A 157 45.68 14.28 10.12
N ALA A 158 44.63 15.02 9.73
CA ALA A 158 44.70 16.48 9.45
C ALA A 158 45.10 17.26 10.73
N ALA A 159 44.46 16.96 11.86
CA ALA A 159 44.78 17.58 13.15
C ALA A 159 46.21 17.29 13.60
N TRP A 160 46.71 16.08 13.41
CA TRP A 160 48.08 15.73 13.69
C TRP A 160 49.07 16.45 12.78
N GLY A 161 48.81 16.49 11.47
CA GLY A 161 49.63 17.20 10.49
C GLY A 161 49.73 18.73 10.77
N LEU A 162 48.70 19.29 11.41
CA LEU A 162 48.65 20.69 11.83
C LEU A 162 49.27 20.95 13.23
N GLY A 163 49.79 19.92 13.89
CA GLY A 163 50.43 20.02 15.20
C GLY A 163 49.44 20.17 16.38
N PHE A 164 48.13 19.94 16.17
CA PHE A 164 47.16 20.10 17.25
C PHE A 164 47.29 19.04 18.35
N ARG A 165 47.50 17.75 17.98
CA ARG A 165 47.66 16.64 18.94
C ARG A 165 48.21 15.36 18.32
N ALA A 166 48.76 14.49 19.18
CA ALA A 166 49.10 13.13 18.81
C ALA A 166 47.82 12.32 18.48
N PRO A 167 47.85 11.46 17.45
CA PRO A 167 46.75 10.63 17.05
C PRO A 167 46.54 9.48 18.05
N THR A 168 45.80 9.73 19.12
CA THR A 168 45.43 8.69 20.09
C THR A 168 44.13 8.01 19.69
N PHE A 169 43.96 6.74 20.09
CA PHE A 169 42.73 6.00 19.88
C PHE A 169 41.51 6.69 20.52
N GLU A 170 41.71 7.36 21.65
CA GLU A 170 40.65 8.10 22.35
C GLU A 170 40.10 9.26 21.50
N VAL A 171 41.00 10.07 20.92
CA VAL A 171 40.60 11.16 20.01
C VAL A 171 39.89 10.62 18.77
N TRP A 172 40.45 9.56 18.17
CA TRP A 172 39.84 8.91 17.01
C TRP A 172 38.43 8.37 17.33
N ARG A 173 38.29 7.63 18.45
CA ARG A 173 37.01 7.08 18.90
C ARG A 173 35.97 8.19 19.15
N THR A 174 36.34 9.24 19.87
CA THR A 174 35.42 10.35 20.19
C THR A 174 34.92 11.02 18.92
N PHE A 175 35.82 11.26 17.96
CA PHE A 175 35.45 11.85 16.67
C PHE A 175 34.60 10.87 15.83
N ALA A 176 34.92 9.57 15.85
CA ALA A 176 34.15 8.55 15.17
C ALA A 176 32.71 8.51 15.68
N LEU A 177 32.51 8.49 16.98
CA LEU A 177 31.16 8.50 17.57
C LEU A 177 30.42 9.83 17.27
N ALA A 178 31.13 10.97 17.28
CA ALA A 178 30.52 12.26 16.89
C ALA A 178 30.05 12.27 15.44
N ALA A 179 30.85 11.77 14.51
CA ALA A 179 30.49 11.67 13.10
C ALA A 179 29.32 10.70 12.88
N LEU A 180 29.35 9.55 13.55
CA LEU A 180 28.29 8.55 13.55
C LEU A 180 26.95 9.18 13.98
N LEU A 181 26.92 9.91 15.06
CA LEU A 181 25.72 10.60 15.55
C LEU A 181 25.23 11.68 14.58
N GLY A 182 26.14 12.43 13.96
CA GLY A 182 25.80 13.42 12.91
C GLY A 182 25.06 12.76 11.73
N TYR A 183 25.59 11.65 11.23
CA TYR A 183 24.95 10.89 10.16
C TYR A 183 23.63 10.22 10.61
N LEU A 184 23.55 9.75 11.85
CA LEU A 184 22.37 9.03 12.36
C LEU A 184 21.21 9.97 12.67
N THR A 185 21.47 11.18 13.19
CA THR A 185 20.42 12.09 13.70
C THR A 185 20.17 13.27 12.78
N VAL A 186 21.23 13.97 12.35
CA VAL A 186 21.11 15.23 11.62
C VAL A 186 20.73 15.00 10.16
N THR A 187 21.47 14.13 9.46
CA THR A 187 21.26 13.90 8.03
C THR A 187 19.84 13.42 7.72
N PRO A 188 19.28 12.37 8.36
CA PRO A 188 17.92 11.93 8.11
C PRO A 188 16.87 12.99 8.43
N THR A 189 17.04 13.69 9.54
CA THR A 189 16.11 14.76 9.96
C THR A 189 16.03 15.87 8.91
N VAL A 190 17.17 16.38 8.45
CA VAL A 190 17.21 17.48 7.46
C VAL A 190 16.66 17.02 6.11
N VAL A 191 17.03 15.83 5.64
CA VAL A 191 16.55 15.30 4.35
C VAL A 191 15.03 15.08 4.38
N LEU A 192 14.51 14.44 5.41
CA LEU A 192 13.08 14.15 5.51
C LEU A 192 12.25 15.41 5.78
N LEU A 193 12.77 16.34 6.58
CA LEU A 193 12.12 17.64 6.81
C LEU A 193 12.00 18.44 5.50
N ALA A 194 13.05 18.49 4.69
CA ALA A 194 13.01 19.13 3.39
C ALA A 194 12.00 18.49 2.44
N GLN A 195 11.88 17.14 2.45
CA GLN A 195 10.88 16.43 1.67
C GLN A 195 9.44 16.72 2.13
N VAL A 196 9.21 16.82 3.43
CA VAL A 196 7.88 17.18 3.98
C VAL A 196 7.57 18.66 3.71
N ALA A 197 8.55 19.55 3.77
CA ALA A 197 8.37 20.98 3.51
C ALA A 197 7.80 21.26 2.11
N THR A 198 8.10 20.42 1.11
CA THR A 198 7.52 20.51 -0.24
C THR A 198 6.03 20.11 -0.31
N HIS A 199 5.48 19.48 0.75
CA HIS A 199 4.10 18.99 0.83
C HIS A 199 3.31 19.68 1.97
N ILE A 200 3.79 20.80 2.51
CA ILE A 200 3.22 21.51 3.69
C ILE A 200 1.72 21.91 3.53
N GLY A 201 1.15 21.89 2.32
CA GLY A 201 -0.28 22.16 2.10
C GLY A 201 -1.23 21.00 2.40
N GLN A 202 -0.75 19.75 2.52
CA GLN A 202 -1.59 18.54 2.52
C GLN A 202 -1.86 17.96 3.92
N GLY A 203 -1.19 18.40 4.97
CA GLY A 203 -1.39 17.92 6.36
C GLY A 203 -2.58 18.58 7.05
N THR A 204 -3.41 17.79 7.75
CA THR A 204 -4.49 18.32 8.59
C THR A 204 -3.92 19.23 9.68
N ARG A 205 -4.66 20.29 10.07
CA ARG A 205 -4.27 21.18 11.18
C ARG A 205 -3.97 20.43 12.47
N LEU A 206 -4.77 19.40 12.75
CA LEU A 206 -4.60 18.48 13.89
C LEU A 206 -3.22 17.81 13.90
N ARG A 207 -2.74 17.30 12.78
CA ARG A 207 -1.44 16.63 12.68
C ARG A 207 -0.27 17.58 12.95
N ARG A 208 -0.39 18.84 12.53
CA ARG A 208 0.62 19.88 12.82
C ARG A 208 0.63 20.28 14.30
N LEU A 209 -0.55 20.40 14.92
CA LEU A 209 -0.66 20.68 16.34
C LEU A 209 -0.10 19.53 17.18
N GLU A 210 -0.39 18.27 16.80
CA GLU A 210 0.15 17.07 17.46
C GLU A 210 1.69 17.02 17.37
N ALA A 211 2.27 17.33 16.21
CA ALA A 211 3.72 17.42 16.05
C ALA A 211 4.34 18.52 16.90
N GLY A 212 3.68 19.68 16.98
CA GLY A 212 4.12 20.80 17.82
C GLY A 212 4.04 20.45 19.32
N LEU A 213 2.95 19.81 19.75
CA LEU A 213 2.78 19.37 21.13
C LEU A 213 3.83 18.31 21.52
N LEU A 214 4.08 17.33 20.66
CA LEU A 214 5.11 16.33 20.87
C LEU A 214 6.51 16.98 20.98
N GLY A 215 6.82 17.89 20.07
CA GLY A 215 8.08 18.63 20.10
C GLY A 215 8.24 19.44 21.40
N LEU A 216 7.20 20.15 21.80
CA LEU A 216 7.19 20.90 23.06
C LEU A 216 7.39 19.99 24.27
N LEU A 217 6.67 18.87 24.32
CA LEU A 217 6.77 17.90 25.41
C LEU A 217 8.18 17.28 25.49
N LEU A 218 8.78 16.96 24.34
CA LEU A 218 10.17 16.49 24.27
C LEU A 218 11.17 17.54 24.76
N VAL A 219 11.00 18.80 24.38
CA VAL A 219 11.86 19.90 24.85
C VAL A 219 11.72 20.08 26.36
N VAL A 220 10.49 20.15 26.89
CA VAL A 220 10.24 20.33 28.32
C VAL A 220 10.80 19.15 29.12
N LEU A 221 10.51 17.93 28.73
CA LEU A 221 11.00 16.73 29.42
C LEU A 221 12.54 16.65 29.35
N SER A 222 13.14 16.90 28.18
CA SER A 222 14.58 16.89 28.01
C SER A 222 15.25 17.96 28.88
N SER A 223 14.70 19.18 28.88
CA SER A 223 15.23 20.26 29.73
C SER A 223 15.11 19.87 31.22
N PHE A 224 13.98 19.36 31.66
CA PHE A 224 13.80 18.92 33.05
C PHE A 224 14.82 17.86 33.45
N VAL A 225 14.98 16.79 32.64
CA VAL A 225 15.84 15.65 32.97
C VAL A 225 17.33 16.00 32.90
N PHE A 226 17.74 16.84 31.93
CA PHE A 226 19.16 17.11 31.69
C PHE A 226 19.67 18.37 32.40
N THR A 227 18.82 19.29 32.88
CA THR A 227 19.28 20.50 33.59
C THR A 227 19.23 20.39 35.13
N ASP A 228 18.56 19.35 35.66
CA ASP A 228 18.43 19.20 37.11
C ASP A 228 19.79 18.82 37.75
N THR A 229 20.27 19.69 38.64
CA THR A 229 21.54 19.54 39.38
C THR A 229 21.36 18.85 40.72
N THR A 230 20.13 18.76 41.24
CA THR A 230 19.88 18.45 42.67
C THR A 230 19.45 17.02 42.95
N SER A 231 18.94 16.29 41.96
CA SER A 231 18.36 14.97 42.24
C SER A 231 18.84 13.88 41.25
N ARG A 232 20.12 13.46 41.36
CA ARG A 232 20.63 12.25 40.66
C ARG A 232 19.77 11.00 40.90
N THR A 233 19.02 10.96 42.01
CA THR A 233 18.17 9.84 42.41
C THR A 233 16.81 9.78 41.73
N LEU A 234 16.21 10.94 41.37
CA LEU A 234 14.89 11.00 40.71
C LEU A 234 14.97 11.20 39.19
N ALA A 235 15.98 11.90 38.71
CA ALA A 235 16.12 12.19 37.27
C ALA A 235 16.33 10.93 36.42
N TRP A 236 17.12 9.98 36.92
CA TRP A 236 17.42 8.74 36.19
C TRP A 236 16.21 7.82 35.98
N PRO A 237 15.39 7.50 36.99
CA PRO A 237 14.17 6.73 36.79
C PRO A 237 13.16 7.45 35.88
N ALA A 238 12.95 8.76 36.07
CA ALA A 238 12.05 9.56 35.23
C ALA A 238 12.50 9.55 33.75
N PHE A 239 13.80 9.65 33.52
CA PHE A 239 14.40 9.52 32.20
C PHE A 239 14.12 8.14 31.57
N ALA A 240 14.43 7.05 32.26
CA ALA A 240 14.26 5.70 31.75
C ALA A 240 12.79 5.34 31.46
N ILE A 241 11.84 5.93 32.18
CA ILE A 241 10.42 5.61 32.05
C ILE A 241 9.71 6.54 31.05
N ALA A 242 9.98 7.84 31.05
CA ALA A 242 9.20 8.82 30.31
C ALA A 242 9.67 9.02 28.85
N PHE A 243 10.97 8.88 28.56
CA PHE A 243 11.50 9.09 27.21
C PHE A 243 11.08 8.03 26.19
N PRO A 244 11.22 6.71 26.45
CA PRO A 244 10.89 5.70 25.45
C PRO A 244 9.47 5.80 24.91
N PRO A 245 8.41 6.02 25.72
CA PRO A 245 7.06 6.18 25.19
C PRO A 245 6.90 7.36 24.24
N LEU A 246 7.53 8.51 24.52
CA LEU A 246 7.46 9.70 23.66
C LEU A 246 8.19 9.48 22.34
N LEU A 247 9.37 8.86 22.38
CA LEU A 247 10.15 8.53 21.19
C LEU A 247 9.43 7.49 20.32
N VAL A 248 8.85 6.47 20.94
CA VAL A 248 8.02 5.47 20.25
C VAL A 248 6.77 6.12 19.66
N TRP A 249 6.08 7.02 20.39
CA TRP A 249 4.96 7.77 19.84
C TRP A 249 5.36 8.60 18.62
N ALA A 250 6.50 9.29 18.68
CA ALA A 250 7.05 10.02 17.53
C ALA A 250 7.27 9.10 16.32
N ALA A 251 7.87 7.92 16.52
CA ALA A 251 8.12 6.93 15.48
C ALA A 251 6.81 6.35 14.90
N LEU A 252 5.85 6.00 15.77
CA LEU A 252 4.55 5.47 15.35
C LEU A 252 3.72 6.48 14.55
N ARG A 253 3.75 7.73 14.96
CA ARG A 253 2.87 8.78 14.42
C ARG A 253 3.45 9.48 13.20
N PHE A 254 4.75 9.80 13.25
CA PHE A 254 5.45 10.59 12.23
C PHE A 254 6.53 9.79 11.49
N GLN A 255 6.59 8.46 11.73
CA GLN A 255 7.54 7.55 11.10
C GLN A 255 9.00 7.99 11.29
N VAL A 256 9.83 7.84 10.25
CA VAL A 256 11.28 8.13 10.32
C VAL A 256 11.57 9.59 10.65
N LEU A 257 10.76 10.54 10.15
CA LEU A 257 10.91 11.96 10.49
C LEU A 257 10.66 12.21 11.97
N GLY A 258 9.62 11.60 12.54
CA GLY A 258 9.33 11.69 13.98
C GLY A 258 10.45 11.10 14.82
N ALA A 259 10.95 9.93 14.47
CA ALA A 259 12.04 9.26 15.16
C ALA A 259 13.34 10.07 15.09
N ALA A 260 13.76 10.50 13.90
CA ALA A 260 15.00 11.26 13.70
C ALA A 260 14.92 12.66 14.31
N GLY A 261 13.78 13.36 14.14
CA GLY A 261 13.57 14.69 14.70
C GLY A 261 13.53 14.70 16.24
N SER A 262 12.81 13.75 16.84
CA SER A 262 12.78 13.61 18.30
C SER A 262 14.15 13.26 18.88
N LEU A 263 14.88 12.37 18.23
CA LEU A 263 16.24 12.01 18.61
C LEU A 263 17.19 13.21 18.49
N LEU A 264 17.05 14.05 17.46
CA LEU A 264 17.85 15.28 17.31
C LEU A 264 17.58 16.27 18.44
N VAL A 265 16.32 16.48 18.84
CA VAL A 265 15.95 17.36 19.96
C VAL A 265 16.62 16.87 21.25
N VAL A 266 16.49 15.57 21.56
CA VAL A 266 17.12 14.96 22.74
C VAL A 266 18.63 15.12 22.68
N THR A 267 19.24 14.85 21.52
CA THR A 267 20.68 14.97 21.30
C THR A 267 21.20 16.37 21.58
N VAL A 268 20.53 17.40 21.05
CA VAL A 268 20.97 18.79 21.24
C VAL A 268 20.88 19.21 22.70
N ILE A 269 19.74 18.96 23.37
CA ILE A 269 19.54 19.36 24.77
C ILE A 269 20.46 18.60 25.70
N SER A 270 20.57 17.28 25.55
CA SER A 270 21.46 16.46 26.39
C SER A 270 22.93 16.82 26.22
N THR A 271 23.36 17.16 24.99
CA THR A 271 24.74 17.61 24.72
C THR A 271 25.02 18.96 25.38
N LEU A 272 24.13 19.95 25.21
CA LEU A 272 24.30 21.28 25.82
C LEU A 272 24.39 21.17 27.36
N SER A 273 23.50 20.41 27.97
CA SER A 273 23.50 20.21 29.43
C SER A 273 24.76 19.50 29.92
N THR A 274 25.18 18.42 29.23
CA THR A 274 26.40 17.66 29.60
C THR A 274 27.67 18.50 29.49
N VAL A 275 27.78 19.35 28.46
CA VAL A 275 28.92 20.31 28.30
C VAL A 275 28.93 21.33 29.44
N GLN A 276 27.79 21.78 29.92
CA GLN A 276 27.65 22.68 31.06
C GLN A 276 27.85 21.99 32.42
N GLY A 277 28.12 20.70 32.44
CA GLY A 277 28.29 19.94 33.68
C GLY A 277 27.00 19.52 34.37
N HIS A 278 25.87 19.51 33.66
CA HIS A 278 24.57 19.15 34.17
C HIS A 278 24.09 17.79 33.63
N GLY A 279 23.16 17.20 34.37
CA GLY A 279 22.43 16.01 33.92
C GLY A 279 23.09 14.67 34.28
N PRO A 280 22.49 13.55 33.81
CA PRO A 280 22.82 12.19 34.27
C PRO A 280 24.16 11.67 33.74
N PHE A 281 24.70 12.28 32.69
CA PHE A 281 25.97 11.83 32.06
C PHE A 281 27.21 12.53 32.61
N THR A 282 27.08 13.27 33.70
CA THR A 282 28.22 13.95 34.34
C THR A 282 28.96 12.99 35.29
N SER A 283 30.24 12.76 35.03
CA SER A 283 31.12 11.93 35.82
C SER A 283 32.39 12.71 36.20
N SER A 284 33.42 12.03 36.72
CA SER A 284 34.70 12.63 37.11
C SER A 284 35.54 13.15 35.95
N THR A 285 35.32 12.67 34.71
CA THR A 285 36.09 13.05 33.54
C THR A 285 35.23 13.45 32.35
N SER A 286 35.62 14.51 31.66
CA SER A 286 34.91 15.02 30.47
C SER A 286 34.84 13.98 29.34
N ALA A 287 35.86 13.15 29.20
CA ALA A 287 35.89 12.07 28.19
C ALA A 287 34.86 10.96 28.49
N ALA A 288 34.71 10.58 29.77
CA ALA A 288 33.70 9.59 30.17
C ALA A 288 32.26 10.13 29.99
N ASN A 289 32.04 11.42 30.27
CA ASN A 289 30.77 12.08 30.06
C ASN A 289 30.36 12.02 28.59
N THR A 290 31.28 12.42 27.70
CA THR A 290 31.06 12.41 26.25
C THR A 290 30.76 10.99 25.75
N LEU A 291 31.54 10.01 26.17
CA LEU A 291 31.35 8.62 25.76
C LEU A 291 30.00 8.08 26.22
N SER A 292 29.62 8.31 27.48
CA SER A 292 28.33 7.84 28.03
C SER A 292 27.14 8.45 27.28
N LEU A 293 27.21 9.77 26.98
CA LEU A 293 26.20 10.46 26.20
C LEU A 293 26.12 9.91 24.75
N GLN A 294 27.27 9.74 24.10
CA GLN A 294 27.31 9.21 22.72
C GLN A 294 26.74 7.79 22.64
N LEU A 295 27.10 6.92 23.58
CA LEU A 295 26.57 5.55 23.66
C LEU A 295 25.07 5.52 23.94
N PHE A 296 24.58 6.43 24.80
CA PHE A 296 23.15 6.56 25.06
C PHE A 296 22.38 6.95 23.79
N ILE A 297 22.83 7.99 23.08
CA ILE A 297 22.15 8.46 21.86
C ILE A 297 22.19 7.38 20.77
N LEU A 298 23.31 6.66 20.63
CA LEU A 298 23.44 5.54 19.70
C LEU A 298 22.53 4.37 20.06
N GLY A 299 22.54 3.95 21.33
CA GLY A 299 21.74 2.84 21.83
C GLY A 299 20.24 3.09 21.77
N THR A 300 19.82 4.36 21.82
CA THR A 300 18.41 4.76 21.68
C THR A 300 18.04 5.00 20.21
N GLY A 301 18.91 5.65 19.45
CA GLY A 301 18.63 6.13 18.10
C GLY A 301 18.57 5.02 17.06
N LEU A 302 19.48 4.06 17.10
CA LEU A 302 19.52 2.99 16.11
C LEU A 302 18.28 2.07 16.18
N PRO A 303 17.84 1.56 17.35
CA PRO A 303 16.61 0.80 17.46
C PRO A 303 15.37 1.63 17.09
N LEU A 304 15.32 2.91 17.49
CA LEU A 304 14.19 3.79 17.20
C LEU A 304 14.03 4.03 15.70
N LEU A 305 15.11 4.34 14.99
CA LEU A 305 15.08 4.50 13.52
C LEU A 305 14.71 3.20 12.82
N THR A 306 15.27 2.06 13.27
CA THR A 306 14.93 0.75 12.72
C THR A 306 13.43 0.45 12.90
N LEU A 307 12.90 0.69 14.11
CA LEU A 307 11.48 0.53 14.39
C LEU A 307 10.61 1.42 13.47
N ALA A 308 10.97 2.69 13.33
CA ALA A 308 10.25 3.63 12.50
C ALA A 308 10.20 3.22 11.02
N VAL A 309 11.33 2.73 10.48
CA VAL A 309 11.42 2.24 9.10
C VAL A 309 10.60 0.99 8.90
N VAL A 310 10.73 -0.01 9.78
CA VAL A 310 9.97 -1.27 9.69
C VAL A 310 8.46 -1.02 9.76
N LEU A 311 8.01 -0.19 10.70
CA LEU A 311 6.59 0.18 10.82
C LEU A 311 6.08 0.96 9.59
N GLY A 312 6.91 1.83 9.04
CA GLY A 312 6.61 2.55 7.80
C GLY A 312 6.45 1.62 6.59
N GLU A 313 7.36 0.66 6.44
CA GLU A 313 7.34 -0.36 5.39
C GLU A 313 6.10 -1.26 5.52
N GLN A 314 5.80 -1.76 6.72
CA GLN A 314 4.60 -2.57 6.97
C GLN A 314 3.30 -1.83 6.61
N ARG A 315 3.17 -0.56 7.01
CA ARG A 315 1.98 0.25 6.65
C ARG A 315 1.82 0.43 5.15
N ARG A 316 2.90 0.67 4.43
CA ARG A 316 2.88 0.78 2.96
C ARG A 316 2.47 -0.54 2.30
N THR A 317 3.02 -1.66 2.77
CA THR A 317 2.68 -2.99 2.27
C THR A 317 1.19 -3.32 2.51
N LEU A 318 0.67 -3.05 3.71
CA LEU A 318 -0.75 -3.25 4.01
C LEU A 318 -1.65 -2.40 3.12
N ALA A 319 -1.33 -1.12 2.93
CA ALA A 319 -2.09 -0.23 2.05
C ALA A 319 -2.06 -0.71 0.58
N MET A 320 -0.91 -1.22 0.12
CA MET A 320 -0.78 -1.79 -1.23
C MET A 320 -1.62 -3.06 -1.40
N VAL A 321 -1.59 -3.97 -0.41
CA VAL A 321 -2.41 -5.19 -0.42
C VAL A 321 -3.91 -4.83 -0.47
N GLU A 322 -4.34 -3.87 0.34
CA GLU A 322 -5.73 -3.42 0.37
C GLU A 322 -6.17 -2.81 -0.97
N SER A 323 -5.35 -1.94 -1.57
CA SER A 323 -5.62 -1.36 -2.88
C SER A 323 -5.70 -2.42 -3.99
N THR A 324 -4.79 -3.41 -3.98
CA THR A 324 -4.78 -4.52 -4.93
C THR A 324 -6.04 -5.40 -4.78
N GLN A 325 -6.48 -5.65 -3.54
CA GLN A 325 -7.72 -6.38 -3.29
C GLN A 325 -8.96 -5.67 -3.85
N VAL A 326 -9.01 -4.34 -3.72
CA VAL A 326 -10.10 -3.54 -4.31
C VAL A 326 -10.08 -3.66 -5.84
N GLN A 327 -8.91 -3.48 -6.47
CA GLN A 327 -8.76 -3.61 -7.92
C GLN A 327 -9.15 -4.99 -8.44
N LEU A 328 -8.74 -6.07 -7.75
CA LEU A 328 -9.13 -7.43 -8.12
C LEU A 328 -10.63 -7.66 -8.02
N ARG A 329 -11.30 -7.10 -7.00
CA ARG A 329 -12.77 -7.18 -6.89
C ARG A 329 -13.45 -6.47 -8.05
N ASP A 330 -13.00 -5.28 -8.40
CA ASP A 330 -13.59 -4.49 -9.49
C ASP A 330 -13.35 -5.17 -10.85
N PHE A 331 -12.16 -5.73 -11.07
CA PHE A 331 -11.85 -6.52 -12.25
C PHE A 331 -12.74 -7.77 -12.37
N ASN A 332 -12.92 -8.53 -11.27
CA ASN A 332 -13.81 -9.68 -11.26
C ASN A 332 -15.28 -9.31 -11.56
N ARG A 333 -15.75 -8.16 -11.05
CA ARG A 333 -17.07 -7.64 -11.37
C ARG A 333 -17.22 -7.34 -12.87
N ALA A 334 -16.25 -6.64 -13.44
CA ALA A 334 -16.24 -6.31 -14.86
C ALA A 334 -16.25 -7.57 -15.74
N LEU A 335 -15.47 -8.60 -15.36
CA LEU A 335 -15.46 -9.88 -16.07
C LEU A 335 -16.81 -10.62 -16.03
N ILE A 336 -17.49 -10.61 -14.87
CA ILE A 336 -18.81 -11.23 -14.74
C ILE A 336 -19.82 -10.52 -15.65
N THR A 337 -19.84 -9.19 -15.63
CA THR A 337 -20.74 -8.40 -16.47
C THR A 337 -20.46 -8.61 -17.97
N ALA A 338 -19.20 -8.52 -18.38
CA ALA A 338 -18.81 -8.73 -19.78
C ALA A 338 -19.16 -10.15 -20.28
N ARG A 339 -18.99 -11.17 -19.43
CA ARG A 339 -19.39 -12.54 -19.77
C ARG A 339 -20.89 -12.69 -19.95
N GLU A 340 -21.69 -11.99 -19.16
CA GLU A 340 -23.15 -12.01 -19.27
C GLU A 340 -23.63 -11.31 -20.54
N GLU A 341 -23.07 -10.13 -20.83
CA GLU A 341 -23.37 -9.39 -22.06
C GLU A 341 -23.02 -10.23 -23.29
N GLU A 342 -21.87 -10.88 -23.28
CA GLU A 342 -21.44 -11.75 -24.37
C GLU A 342 -22.34 -12.98 -24.53
N ALA A 343 -22.71 -13.64 -23.42
CA ALA A 343 -23.64 -14.77 -23.46
C ALA A 343 -25.02 -14.36 -24.01
N THR A 344 -25.50 -13.18 -23.61
CA THR A 344 -26.76 -12.62 -24.12
C THR A 344 -26.66 -12.31 -25.62
N ARG A 345 -25.54 -11.72 -26.06
CA ARG A 345 -25.31 -11.42 -27.49
C ARG A 345 -25.29 -12.70 -28.34
N ILE A 346 -24.53 -13.71 -27.90
CA ILE A 346 -24.45 -15.00 -28.60
C ILE A 346 -25.82 -15.68 -28.66
N ALA A 347 -26.56 -15.68 -27.56
CA ALA A 347 -27.90 -16.29 -27.54
C ALA A 347 -28.87 -15.64 -28.54
N ARG A 348 -28.85 -14.31 -28.66
CA ARG A 348 -29.65 -13.58 -29.66
C ARG A 348 -29.20 -13.89 -31.09
N GLU A 349 -27.89 -13.88 -31.36
CA GLU A 349 -27.35 -14.21 -32.69
C GLU A 349 -27.73 -15.64 -33.11
N LEU A 350 -27.65 -16.62 -32.17
CA LEU A 350 -28.07 -17.98 -32.44
C LEU A 350 -29.57 -18.07 -32.72
N HIS A 351 -30.40 -17.35 -31.98
CA HIS A 351 -31.84 -17.36 -32.17
C HIS A 351 -32.23 -16.70 -33.51
N ASP A 352 -31.72 -15.51 -33.79
CA ASP A 352 -32.18 -14.69 -34.90
C ASP A 352 -31.58 -15.15 -36.24
N ASP A 353 -30.26 -15.39 -36.32
CA ASP A 353 -29.65 -15.75 -37.61
C ASP A 353 -29.73 -17.26 -37.88
N VAL A 354 -29.27 -18.10 -36.97
CA VAL A 354 -29.23 -19.56 -37.22
C VAL A 354 -30.65 -20.14 -37.16
N GLY A 355 -31.50 -19.69 -36.22
CA GLY A 355 -32.88 -20.12 -36.08
C GLY A 355 -33.71 -19.79 -37.33
N GLN A 356 -33.57 -18.58 -37.88
CA GLN A 356 -34.25 -18.17 -39.10
C GLN A 356 -33.80 -18.96 -40.34
N ARG A 357 -32.49 -19.19 -40.48
CA ARG A 357 -31.94 -19.99 -41.61
C ARG A 357 -32.43 -21.43 -41.54
N LEU A 358 -32.50 -22.07 -40.36
CA LEU A 358 -33.06 -23.40 -40.21
C LEU A 358 -34.56 -23.44 -40.55
N ALA A 359 -35.34 -22.41 -40.22
CA ALA A 359 -36.73 -22.28 -40.57
C ALA A 359 -36.92 -22.21 -42.10
N VAL A 360 -36.10 -21.43 -42.80
CA VAL A 360 -36.15 -21.32 -44.27
C VAL A 360 -35.83 -22.67 -44.92
N VAL A 361 -34.81 -23.39 -44.44
CA VAL A 361 -34.48 -24.73 -44.95
C VAL A 361 -35.62 -25.74 -44.68
N SER A 362 -36.26 -25.65 -43.50
CA SER A 362 -37.40 -26.50 -43.16
C SER A 362 -38.62 -26.29 -44.10
N ILE A 363 -38.91 -25.01 -44.41
CA ILE A 363 -39.95 -24.66 -45.37
C ILE A 363 -39.59 -25.16 -46.77
N GLY A 364 -38.34 -25.03 -47.21
CA GLY A 364 -37.86 -25.55 -48.49
C GLY A 364 -38.03 -27.08 -48.60
N LEU A 365 -37.61 -27.83 -47.58
CA LEU A 365 -37.80 -29.27 -47.50
C LEU A 365 -39.29 -29.69 -47.51
N SER A 366 -40.16 -28.92 -46.86
CA SER A 366 -41.61 -29.16 -46.83
C SER A 366 -42.22 -28.99 -48.21
N ARG A 367 -41.77 -27.94 -48.95
CA ARG A 367 -42.22 -27.74 -50.36
C ARG A 367 -41.70 -28.86 -51.27
N LEU A 368 -40.44 -29.24 -51.12
CA LEU A 368 -39.85 -30.33 -51.92
C LEU A 368 -40.60 -31.65 -51.65
N ARG A 369 -40.93 -31.94 -50.38
CA ARG A 369 -41.72 -33.12 -50.00
C ARG A 369 -43.09 -33.15 -50.70
N ALA A 370 -43.80 -32.04 -50.71
CA ALA A 370 -45.10 -31.94 -51.40
C ALA A 370 -44.96 -32.21 -52.89
N ALA A 371 -43.97 -31.59 -53.56
CA ALA A 371 -43.74 -31.81 -55.00
C ALA A 371 -43.35 -33.23 -55.36
N VAL A 372 -42.53 -33.92 -54.53
CA VAL A 372 -42.13 -35.33 -54.76
C VAL A 372 -43.26 -36.28 -54.45
N SER A 373 -44.11 -35.99 -53.45
CA SER A 373 -45.27 -36.81 -53.10
C SER A 373 -46.32 -36.83 -54.23
N ASP A 374 -46.48 -35.70 -54.96
CA ASP A 374 -47.34 -35.59 -56.11
C ASP A 374 -46.83 -36.30 -57.34
N ALA A 375 -45.47 -36.41 -57.48
CA ALA A 375 -44.83 -36.97 -58.66
C ALA A 375 -44.50 -38.47 -58.54
N ALA A 376 -44.22 -38.99 -57.33
CA ALA A 376 -43.84 -40.40 -57.06
C ALA A 376 -44.29 -40.83 -55.65
N PRO A 377 -45.42 -41.55 -55.55
CA PRO A 377 -45.89 -42.07 -54.24
C PRO A 377 -44.87 -43.10 -53.71
N GLY A 378 -44.12 -42.73 -52.64
CA GLY A 378 -43.11 -43.56 -51.99
C GLY A 378 -41.70 -42.95 -51.99
N GLY A 379 -41.41 -41.85 -52.74
CA GLY A 379 -40.08 -41.23 -52.83
C GLY A 379 -39.71 -40.25 -51.66
N THR A 380 -40.57 -40.09 -50.67
CA THR A 380 -40.41 -39.04 -49.61
C THR A 380 -39.54 -39.47 -48.42
N GLY A 381 -39.07 -40.71 -48.40
CA GLY A 381 -38.35 -41.28 -47.22
C GLY A 381 -37.09 -40.50 -46.82
N GLU A 382 -36.27 -40.12 -47.78
CA GLU A 382 -35.05 -39.35 -47.54
C GLU A 382 -35.33 -37.91 -47.04
N ILE A 383 -36.36 -37.29 -47.62
CA ILE A 383 -36.81 -35.92 -47.23
C ILE A 383 -37.32 -35.94 -45.78
N ASN A 384 -38.08 -36.96 -45.40
CA ASN A 384 -38.53 -37.09 -44.01
C ASN A 384 -37.39 -37.24 -43.02
N ARG A 385 -36.34 -38.06 -43.35
CA ARG A 385 -35.12 -38.20 -42.54
C ARG A 385 -34.39 -36.84 -42.37
N LEU A 386 -34.24 -36.07 -43.45
CA LEU A 386 -33.62 -34.76 -43.42
C LEU A 386 -34.44 -33.76 -42.58
N GLN A 387 -35.77 -33.82 -42.65
CA GLN A 387 -36.63 -32.98 -41.79
C GLN A 387 -36.51 -33.35 -40.30
N GLU A 388 -36.44 -34.66 -39.97
CA GLU A 388 -36.20 -35.10 -38.59
C GLU A 388 -34.86 -34.63 -38.07
N GLN A 389 -33.79 -34.78 -38.87
CA GLN A 389 -32.46 -34.30 -38.51
C GLN A 389 -32.45 -32.76 -38.31
N LEU A 390 -33.02 -32.00 -39.22
CA LEU A 390 -33.15 -30.57 -39.11
C LEU A 390 -33.94 -30.14 -37.87
N GLY A 391 -35.03 -30.84 -37.57
CA GLY A 391 -35.83 -30.63 -36.35
C GLY A 391 -35.03 -30.91 -35.09
N SER A 392 -34.16 -31.93 -35.10
CA SER A 392 -33.26 -32.26 -34.01
C SER A 392 -32.23 -31.14 -33.79
N VAL A 393 -31.56 -30.67 -34.85
CA VAL A 393 -30.60 -29.57 -34.79
C VAL A 393 -31.26 -28.27 -34.29
N ALA A 394 -32.48 -27.96 -34.77
CA ALA A 394 -33.23 -26.80 -34.33
C ALA A 394 -33.62 -26.87 -32.86
N ARG A 395 -33.91 -28.04 -32.31
CA ARG A 395 -34.14 -28.22 -30.87
C ARG A 395 -32.86 -28.04 -30.09
N SER A 396 -31.76 -28.66 -30.46
CA SER A 396 -30.47 -28.50 -29.78
C SER A 396 -29.99 -27.06 -29.77
N LEU A 397 -30.21 -26.34 -30.86
CA LEU A 397 -29.85 -24.91 -30.95
C LEU A 397 -30.69 -24.07 -29.97
N ARG A 398 -32.00 -24.32 -29.89
CA ARG A 398 -32.87 -23.62 -28.92
C ARG A 398 -32.44 -23.93 -27.48
N GLU A 399 -32.11 -25.18 -27.16
CA GLU A 399 -31.61 -25.57 -25.84
C GLU A 399 -30.32 -24.83 -25.50
N LEU A 400 -29.35 -24.74 -26.43
CA LEU A 400 -28.10 -23.99 -26.25
C LEU A 400 -28.37 -22.49 -26.06
N SER A 401 -29.25 -21.88 -26.86
CA SER A 401 -29.61 -20.47 -26.71
C SER A 401 -30.27 -20.20 -25.36
N HIS A 402 -31.17 -21.07 -24.89
CA HIS A 402 -31.79 -20.98 -23.57
C HIS A 402 -30.80 -21.18 -22.40
N GLN A 403 -29.76 -22.02 -22.59
CA GLN A 403 -28.70 -22.15 -21.59
C GLN A 403 -27.85 -20.87 -21.48
N LEU A 404 -27.59 -20.21 -22.60
CA LEU A 404 -26.83 -18.96 -22.65
C LEU A 404 -27.63 -17.77 -22.14
N HIS A 405 -28.88 -17.63 -22.55
CA HIS A 405 -29.76 -16.55 -22.11
C HIS A 405 -31.21 -17.03 -22.03
N PRO A 406 -31.87 -16.90 -20.87
CA PRO A 406 -33.25 -17.34 -20.71
C PRO A 406 -34.24 -16.34 -21.38
N GLY A 407 -34.40 -16.44 -22.68
CA GLY A 407 -35.34 -15.60 -23.44
C GLY A 407 -36.78 -15.65 -22.92
N ALA A 408 -37.16 -16.76 -22.29
CA ALA A 408 -38.44 -16.88 -21.60
C ALA A 408 -38.63 -15.81 -20.50
N LEU A 409 -37.57 -15.37 -19.86
CA LEU A 409 -37.63 -14.38 -18.78
C LEU A 409 -38.14 -13.02 -19.26
N GLU A 410 -37.81 -12.63 -20.51
CA GLU A 410 -38.24 -11.36 -21.10
C GLU A 410 -39.71 -11.36 -21.49
N HIS A 411 -40.26 -12.55 -21.84
CA HIS A 411 -41.62 -12.65 -22.39
C HIS A 411 -42.68 -13.12 -21.39
N VAL A 412 -42.31 -14.04 -20.47
CA VAL A 412 -43.28 -14.66 -19.54
C VAL A 412 -43.03 -14.32 -18.08
N GLY A 413 -41.92 -13.64 -17.76
CA GLY A 413 -41.58 -13.25 -16.40
C GLY A 413 -40.92 -14.35 -15.57
N LEU A 414 -40.38 -13.97 -14.37
CA LEU A 414 -39.57 -14.86 -13.53
C LEU A 414 -40.31 -16.11 -13.06
N ALA A 415 -41.52 -15.98 -12.56
CA ALA A 415 -42.28 -17.12 -12.03
C ALA A 415 -42.54 -18.19 -13.09
N ALA A 416 -43.01 -17.80 -14.27
CA ALA A 416 -43.27 -18.71 -15.36
C ALA A 416 -41.99 -19.35 -15.92
N ALA A 417 -40.90 -18.57 -16.04
CA ALA A 417 -39.62 -19.09 -16.49
C ALA A 417 -39.04 -20.11 -15.50
N LEU A 418 -39.19 -19.91 -14.19
CA LEU A 418 -38.78 -20.89 -13.17
C LEU A 418 -39.67 -22.15 -13.20
N GLN A 419 -40.97 -21.97 -13.38
CA GLN A 419 -41.90 -23.09 -13.54
C GLN A 419 -41.54 -24.00 -14.73
N MET A 420 -41.23 -23.38 -15.89
CA MET A 420 -40.76 -24.11 -17.07
C MET A 420 -39.45 -24.86 -16.80
N LYS A 421 -38.51 -24.26 -16.07
CA LYS A 421 -37.22 -24.88 -15.72
C LYS A 421 -37.41 -26.04 -14.74
N CYS A 422 -38.29 -25.94 -13.77
CA CYS A 422 -38.65 -27.00 -12.85
C CYS A 422 -39.27 -28.19 -13.59
N GLU A 423 -40.17 -27.92 -14.54
CA GLU A 423 -40.81 -28.96 -15.37
C GLU A 423 -39.81 -29.68 -16.29
N GLU A 424 -38.87 -28.95 -16.91
CA GLU A 424 -37.76 -29.49 -17.69
C GLU A 424 -36.93 -30.48 -16.86
N VAL A 425 -36.51 -30.06 -15.64
CA VAL A 425 -35.73 -30.92 -14.73
C VAL A 425 -36.55 -32.19 -14.37
N ARG A 426 -37.83 -32.06 -14.06
CA ARG A 426 -38.72 -33.16 -13.74
C ARG A 426 -38.80 -34.17 -14.89
N GLN A 427 -38.99 -33.71 -16.13
CA GLN A 427 -39.12 -34.57 -17.32
C GLN A 427 -37.83 -35.33 -17.66
N VAL A 428 -36.66 -34.66 -17.51
CA VAL A 428 -35.36 -35.26 -17.88
C VAL A 428 -34.84 -36.21 -16.83
N THR A 429 -35.07 -35.90 -15.53
CA THR A 429 -34.40 -36.65 -14.43
C THR A 429 -35.32 -37.57 -13.64
N GLY A 430 -36.65 -37.40 -13.77
CA GLY A 430 -37.64 -38.10 -12.93
C GLY A 430 -37.69 -37.58 -11.47
N LEU A 431 -36.98 -36.51 -11.14
CA LEU A 431 -36.95 -35.90 -9.82
C LEU A 431 -38.33 -35.26 -9.50
N VAL A 432 -38.81 -35.40 -8.27
CA VAL A 432 -40.02 -34.71 -7.83
C VAL A 432 -39.68 -33.22 -7.57
N VAL A 433 -40.06 -32.34 -8.50
CA VAL A 433 -39.83 -30.90 -8.37
C VAL A 433 -41.14 -30.20 -8.05
N GLN A 434 -41.18 -29.50 -6.91
CA GLN A 434 -42.33 -28.70 -6.48
C GLN A 434 -41.95 -27.22 -6.51
N MET A 435 -42.73 -26.43 -7.25
CA MET A 435 -42.57 -24.99 -7.24
C MET A 435 -43.74 -24.31 -6.58
N ARG A 436 -43.46 -23.36 -5.67
CA ARG A 436 -44.45 -22.47 -5.07
C ARG A 436 -44.07 -21.03 -5.35
N SER A 437 -45.01 -20.26 -5.90
CA SER A 437 -44.85 -18.85 -6.14
C SER A 437 -46.06 -18.10 -5.56
N GLY A 438 -45.79 -17.04 -4.79
CA GLY A 438 -46.78 -16.08 -4.36
C GLY A 438 -47.06 -15.02 -5.43
N GLU A 439 -47.89 -14.03 -5.10
CA GLU A 439 -48.03 -12.83 -5.92
C GLU A 439 -46.70 -12.07 -5.93
N LEU A 440 -46.21 -11.70 -7.11
CA LEU A 440 -44.92 -11.02 -7.27
C LEU A 440 -45.17 -9.57 -7.77
N PRO A 441 -44.47 -8.59 -7.21
CA PRO A 441 -44.47 -7.24 -7.74
C PRO A 441 -43.73 -7.18 -9.08
N LEU A 442 -43.79 -6.04 -9.75
CA LEU A 442 -42.95 -5.75 -10.92
C LEU A 442 -41.48 -5.83 -10.49
N ILE A 443 -40.74 -6.73 -11.11
CA ILE A 443 -39.33 -7.03 -10.79
C ILE A 443 -38.48 -6.45 -11.92
N ARG A 444 -37.38 -5.78 -11.56
CA ARG A 444 -36.39 -5.32 -12.53
C ARG A 444 -35.75 -6.53 -13.23
N GLN A 445 -35.43 -6.38 -14.51
CA GLN A 445 -34.89 -7.46 -15.35
C GLN A 445 -33.58 -8.04 -14.82
N ASP A 446 -32.69 -7.20 -14.26
CA ASP A 446 -31.43 -7.63 -13.65
C ASP A 446 -31.64 -8.50 -12.40
N VAL A 447 -32.64 -8.16 -11.56
CA VAL A 447 -33.02 -8.97 -10.39
C VAL A 447 -33.62 -10.31 -10.83
N ALA A 448 -34.51 -10.26 -11.81
CA ALA A 448 -35.15 -11.47 -12.36
C ALA A 448 -34.11 -12.43 -12.97
N LEU A 449 -33.18 -11.90 -13.76
CA LEU A 449 -32.08 -12.68 -14.36
C LEU A 449 -31.18 -13.30 -13.29
N CYS A 450 -30.81 -12.53 -12.27
CA CYS A 450 -29.99 -13.00 -11.16
C CYS A 450 -30.66 -14.19 -10.45
N LEU A 451 -31.93 -14.04 -10.05
CA LEU A 451 -32.66 -15.11 -9.36
C LEU A 451 -32.84 -16.35 -10.25
N TYR A 452 -33.10 -16.17 -11.54
CA TYR A 452 -33.18 -17.26 -12.49
C TYR A 452 -31.86 -18.03 -12.58
N ARG A 453 -30.71 -17.34 -12.66
CA ARG A 453 -29.38 -17.95 -12.67
C ARG A 453 -29.08 -18.70 -11.37
N VAL A 454 -29.49 -18.15 -10.23
CA VAL A 454 -29.39 -18.84 -8.93
C VAL A 454 -30.16 -20.16 -8.96
N ALA A 455 -31.40 -20.14 -9.46
CA ALA A 455 -32.21 -21.36 -9.58
C ALA A 455 -31.60 -22.38 -10.55
N GLN A 456 -31.15 -21.93 -11.71
CA GLN A 456 -30.54 -22.78 -12.73
C GLN A 456 -29.33 -23.54 -12.19
N GLU A 457 -28.41 -22.83 -11.52
CA GLU A 457 -27.22 -23.43 -10.94
C GLU A 457 -27.56 -24.36 -9.76
N ALA A 458 -28.50 -23.94 -8.89
CA ALA A 458 -28.94 -24.74 -7.77
C ALA A 458 -29.58 -26.06 -8.23
N LEU A 459 -30.48 -26.01 -9.20
CA LEU A 459 -31.12 -27.21 -9.78
C LEU A 459 -30.08 -28.11 -10.47
N THR A 460 -29.11 -27.51 -11.18
CA THR A 460 -28.02 -28.28 -11.78
C THR A 460 -27.18 -28.97 -10.72
N ASN A 461 -26.90 -28.32 -9.59
CA ASN A 461 -26.18 -28.89 -8.47
C ASN A 461 -26.98 -30.03 -7.80
N VAL A 462 -28.30 -29.87 -7.66
CA VAL A 462 -29.17 -30.94 -7.17
C VAL A 462 -29.06 -32.18 -8.08
N VAL A 463 -29.24 -32.01 -9.38
CA VAL A 463 -29.19 -33.13 -10.34
C VAL A 463 -27.81 -33.81 -10.35
N ARG A 464 -26.73 -33.04 -10.34
CA ARG A 464 -25.37 -33.60 -10.47
C ARG A 464 -24.80 -34.17 -9.18
N HIS A 465 -25.19 -33.58 -8.03
CA HIS A 465 -24.42 -33.78 -6.81
C HIS A 465 -25.22 -34.23 -5.60
N SER A 466 -26.54 -33.96 -5.52
CA SER A 466 -27.28 -34.23 -4.29
C SER A 466 -27.69 -35.69 -4.09
N GLY A 467 -28.04 -36.39 -5.17
CA GLY A 467 -28.71 -37.71 -5.09
C GLY A 467 -30.11 -37.61 -4.46
N ALA A 468 -30.72 -36.39 -4.49
CA ALA A 468 -32.04 -36.15 -3.96
C ALA A 468 -33.14 -36.90 -4.71
N ARG A 469 -34.28 -37.09 -4.04
CA ARG A 469 -35.51 -37.59 -4.64
C ARG A 469 -36.51 -36.48 -4.89
N SER A 470 -36.47 -35.44 -4.08
CA SER A 470 -37.34 -34.30 -4.18
C SER A 470 -36.59 -32.98 -4.01
N VAL A 471 -37.08 -31.95 -4.69
CA VAL A 471 -36.62 -30.56 -4.54
C VAL A 471 -37.81 -29.63 -4.49
N GLU A 472 -37.79 -28.69 -3.57
CA GLU A 472 -38.76 -27.61 -3.44
C GLU A 472 -38.13 -26.27 -3.84
N VAL A 473 -38.84 -25.51 -4.70
CA VAL A 473 -38.45 -24.16 -5.12
C VAL A 473 -39.53 -23.18 -4.66
N VAL A 474 -39.18 -22.25 -3.83
CA VAL A 474 -40.08 -21.23 -3.29
C VAL A 474 -39.64 -19.83 -3.74
N LEU A 475 -40.54 -19.13 -4.43
CA LEU A 475 -40.33 -17.75 -4.84
C LEU A 475 -41.36 -16.86 -4.14
N ALA A 476 -40.92 -15.93 -3.31
CA ALA A 476 -41.79 -15.06 -2.52
C ALA A 476 -41.26 -13.64 -2.50
N SER A 477 -42.17 -12.70 -2.29
CA SER A 477 -41.86 -11.30 -2.03
C SER A 477 -42.38 -10.90 -0.67
N GLU A 478 -41.50 -10.43 0.23
CA GLU A 478 -41.83 -10.03 1.57
C GLU A 478 -41.13 -8.68 1.89
N HIS A 479 -41.91 -7.66 2.29
CA HIS A 479 -41.40 -6.35 2.76
C HIS A 479 -40.38 -5.72 1.79
N SER A 480 -40.70 -5.65 0.49
CA SER A 480 -39.79 -5.14 -0.57
C SER A 480 -38.48 -5.93 -0.75
N VAL A 481 -38.48 -7.21 -0.39
CA VAL A 481 -37.36 -8.13 -0.62
C VAL A 481 -37.86 -9.33 -1.42
N MET A 482 -37.19 -9.65 -2.53
CA MET A 482 -37.41 -10.91 -3.25
C MET A 482 -36.61 -12.00 -2.58
N ARG A 483 -37.28 -13.14 -2.30
CA ARG A 483 -36.70 -14.36 -1.76
C ARG A 483 -36.89 -15.52 -2.73
N LEU A 484 -35.78 -16.15 -3.09
CA LEU A 484 -35.76 -17.46 -3.75
C LEU A 484 -35.14 -18.46 -2.81
N GLU A 485 -35.83 -19.56 -2.56
CA GLU A 485 -35.35 -20.63 -1.72
C GLU A 485 -35.47 -21.96 -2.47
N ILE A 486 -34.39 -22.75 -2.44
CA ILE A 486 -34.32 -24.06 -3.08
C ILE A 486 -33.83 -25.06 -2.05
N SER A 487 -34.62 -26.09 -1.79
CA SER A 487 -34.35 -27.09 -0.78
C SER A 487 -34.43 -28.48 -1.39
N ASP A 488 -33.40 -29.32 -1.19
CA ASP A 488 -33.35 -30.72 -1.62
C ASP A 488 -33.25 -31.68 -0.42
N ASP A 489 -33.71 -32.90 -0.58
CA ASP A 489 -33.65 -33.98 0.39
C ASP A 489 -32.42 -34.90 0.18
N GLY A 490 -31.38 -34.45 -0.48
CA GLY A 490 -30.22 -35.22 -0.85
C GLY A 490 -29.23 -35.45 0.28
N ARG A 491 -28.01 -35.90 -0.09
CA ARG A 491 -26.94 -36.22 0.87
C ARG A 491 -26.39 -35.01 1.64
N GLY A 492 -26.71 -33.78 1.22
CA GLY A 492 -26.17 -32.59 1.81
C GLY A 492 -24.63 -32.46 1.72
N PHE A 493 -24.06 -31.56 2.46
CA PHE A 493 -22.60 -31.38 2.57
C PHE A 493 -22.22 -30.80 3.93
N ASN A 494 -20.91 -30.89 4.30
CA ASN A 494 -20.38 -30.25 5.50
C ASN A 494 -19.86 -28.84 5.15
N PRO A 495 -20.47 -27.75 5.67
CA PRO A 495 -20.06 -26.37 5.36
C PRO A 495 -18.64 -26.00 5.80
N GLY A 496 -18.04 -26.76 6.73
CA GLY A 496 -16.69 -26.54 7.29
C GLY A 496 -15.55 -27.17 6.50
N ALA A 497 -15.84 -27.98 5.46
CA ALA A 497 -14.78 -28.63 4.68
C ALA A 497 -14.15 -27.65 3.67
N PRO A 498 -12.79 -27.60 3.56
CA PRO A 498 -12.09 -26.56 2.81
C PRO A 498 -12.33 -26.51 1.30
N ASN A 499 -12.96 -27.53 0.70
CA ASN A 499 -13.14 -27.66 -0.76
C ASN A 499 -14.59 -27.47 -1.27
N HIS A 500 -15.51 -26.94 -0.47
CA HIS A 500 -16.94 -26.94 -0.81
C HIS A 500 -17.49 -25.66 -1.48
N ARG A 501 -16.67 -24.66 -1.72
CA ARG A 501 -17.07 -23.47 -2.50
C ARG A 501 -16.63 -23.63 -3.95
N GLY A 502 -17.35 -24.42 -4.72
CA GLY A 502 -17.17 -24.50 -6.19
C GLY A 502 -17.29 -23.13 -6.84
N LEU A 503 -16.63 -22.93 -7.98
CA LEU A 503 -16.63 -21.67 -8.75
C LEU A 503 -18.06 -21.15 -9.02
N GLY A 504 -19.05 -22.03 -9.18
CA GLY A 504 -20.46 -21.69 -9.41
C GLY A 504 -21.08 -20.91 -8.23
N LEU A 505 -20.97 -21.43 -7.00
CA LEU A 505 -21.52 -20.78 -5.80
C LEU A 505 -20.84 -19.43 -5.50
N HIS A 506 -19.54 -19.31 -5.77
CA HIS A 506 -18.85 -18.05 -5.60
C HIS A 506 -19.36 -16.98 -6.58
N SER A 507 -19.51 -17.34 -7.85
CA SER A 507 -20.07 -16.46 -8.88
C SER A 507 -21.49 -16.01 -8.54
N LEU A 508 -22.36 -16.93 -8.06
CA LEU A 508 -23.71 -16.61 -7.62
C LEU A 508 -23.73 -15.65 -6.42
N THR A 509 -22.82 -15.86 -5.45
CA THR A 509 -22.73 -14.98 -4.27
C THR A 509 -22.40 -13.56 -4.69
N GLU A 510 -21.44 -13.38 -5.59
CA GLU A 510 -21.07 -12.04 -6.10
C GLU A 510 -22.20 -11.40 -6.90
N ARG A 511 -22.92 -12.15 -7.74
CA ARG A 511 -24.09 -11.62 -8.50
C ARG A 511 -25.19 -11.10 -7.58
N VAL A 512 -25.57 -11.90 -6.58
CA VAL A 512 -26.60 -11.49 -5.61
C VAL A 512 -26.14 -10.27 -4.82
N ARG A 513 -24.86 -10.21 -4.45
CA ARG A 513 -24.26 -9.08 -3.73
C ARG A 513 -24.23 -7.81 -4.57
N LEU A 514 -23.98 -7.90 -5.87
CA LEU A 514 -24.01 -6.73 -6.79
C LEU A 514 -25.37 -6.00 -6.79
N LEU A 515 -26.45 -6.77 -6.56
CA LEU A 515 -27.80 -6.24 -6.44
C LEU A 515 -28.19 -5.85 -5.00
N GLY A 516 -27.20 -5.78 -4.09
CA GLY A 516 -27.43 -5.46 -2.68
C GLY A 516 -28.07 -6.61 -1.89
N GLY A 517 -28.09 -7.83 -2.46
CA GLY A 517 -28.69 -9.01 -1.87
C GLY A 517 -27.74 -9.87 -1.06
N ARG A 518 -28.24 -10.98 -0.54
CA ARG A 518 -27.49 -11.99 0.22
C ARG A 518 -27.84 -13.40 -0.28
N LEU A 519 -26.80 -14.23 -0.50
CA LEU A 519 -26.94 -15.66 -0.77
C LEU A 519 -26.44 -16.44 0.43
N THR A 520 -27.26 -17.40 0.91
CA THR A 520 -26.89 -18.33 1.97
C THR A 520 -27.09 -19.74 1.48
N VAL A 521 -26.13 -20.61 1.79
CA VAL A 521 -26.20 -22.05 1.48
C VAL A 521 -25.94 -22.81 2.77
N GLN A 522 -26.88 -23.65 3.14
CA GLN A 522 -26.80 -24.49 4.34
C GLN A 522 -26.94 -25.95 3.91
N GLY A 523 -26.00 -26.77 4.31
CA GLY A 523 -26.02 -28.21 4.06
C GLY A 523 -25.97 -29.00 5.35
N TRP A 524 -26.73 -30.05 5.43
CA TRP A 524 -26.68 -30.98 6.56
C TRP A 524 -26.41 -32.40 6.01
N PRO A 525 -25.32 -33.03 6.44
CA PRO A 525 -25.02 -34.41 5.99
C PRO A 525 -26.20 -35.36 6.20
N GLY A 526 -26.67 -35.99 5.10
CA GLY A 526 -27.81 -36.89 5.10
C GLY A 526 -29.20 -36.24 5.23
N ARG A 527 -29.28 -34.91 5.20
CA ARG A 527 -30.56 -34.16 5.35
C ARG A 527 -30.78 -33.12 4.25
N GLY A 528 -29.94 -33.11 3.21
CA GLY A 528 -30.06 -32.24 2.07
C GLY A 528 -29.41 -30.88 2.21
N THR A 529 -29.76 -29.98 1.25
CA THR A 529 -29.21 -28.61 1.15
C THR A 529 -30.34 -27.61 1.02
N VAL A 530 -30.18 -26.45 1.65
CA VAL A 530 -31.04 -25.27 1.46
C VAL A 530 -30.19 -24.10 0.95
N LEU A 531 -30.55 -23.61 -0.22
CA LEU A 531 -29.98 -22.40 -0.81
C LEU A 531 -31.03 -21.30 -0.77
N ARG A 532 -30.68 -20.14 -0.20
CA ARG A 532 -31.58 -18.98 -0.10
C ARG A 532 -30.91 -17.72 -0.63
N ALA A 533 -31.52 -17.11 -1.64
CA ALA A 533 -31.14 -15.81 -2.17
C ALA A 533 -32.18 -14.77 -1.76
N THR A 534 -31.74 -13.62 -1.25
CA THR A 534 -32.58 -12.46 -0.91
C THR A 534 -32.04 -11.22 -1.61
N ILE A 535 -32.89 -10.49 -2.34
CA ILE A 535 -32.51 -9.27 -3.06
C ILE A 535 -33.52 -8.16 -2.73
N PRO A 536 -33.09 -6.98 -2.25
CA PRO A 536 -33.99 -5.88 -1.98
C PRO A 536 -34.56 -5.32 -3.28
N LEU A 537 -35.88 -5.14 -3.32
CA LEU A 537 -36.55 -4.40 -4.37
C LEU A 537 -36.42 -2.92 -4.03
N ARG A 538 -35.45 -2.22 -4.63
CA ARG A 538 -35.41 -0.76 -4.54
C ARG A 538 -36.66 -0.24 -5.29
N GLU A 539 -37.47 0.60 -4.63
CA GLU A 539 -38.52 1.35 -5.28
C GLU A 539 -37.91 2.03 -6.50
N THR A 540 -38.48 1.72 -7.70
CA THR A 540 -38.23 2.52 -8.88
C THR A 540 -38.86 3.88 -8.58
N ALA A 541 -38.02 4.87 -8.24
CA ALA A 541 -38.44 6.25 -8.27
C ALA A 541 -38.97 6.49 -9.70
N HIS A 542 -40.28 6.69 -9.82
CA HIS A 542 -40.88 7.13 -11.04
C HIS A 542 -40.23 8.47 -11.42
N ALA A 543 -39.42 8.49 -12.52
CA ALA A 543 -39.02 9.69 -13.21
C ALA A 543 -40.05 10.00 -14.30
#